data_98e8be5e231e5ffcd6b01ffed1e85d36
#
_entry.id   98e8be5e231e5ffcd6b01ffed1e85d36
#
_cell.length_a   1.000
_cell.length_b   1.000
_cell.length_c   1.000
_cell.angle_alpha   90.00
_cell.angle_beta   90.00
_cell.angle_gamma   90.00
#
_symmetry.space_group_name_H-M   'P 1'
#
loop_
_entity.id
_entity.type
_entity.pdbx_description
1 polymer ?
#
loop_
_entity_poly.entity_id
_entity_poly.type
_entity_poly.pdbx_seq_one_letter_code
_entity_poly.pdbx_strand_id
1 'polypeptide(L)' 'KREWSLMIEIVFALILELNGKMIEHVPKESLQACLKSKRIAKQQVNPERVVFKCKKVEAEIEVYQGRKRIIRIIG' A
#
# COMPACT_ATOMS: atom_id res chain seq x y z
N LYS A 1 1.26 25.75 11.91
CA LYS A 1 0.10 24.90 11.98
C LYS A 1 0.25 23.72 11.04
N ARG A 2 0.04 22.55 11.55
CA ARG A 2 0.26 21.33 10.77
C ARG A 2 -1.01 20.96 10.00
N GLU A 3 -0.82 20.60 8.75
CA GLU A 3 -1.92 20.17 7.90
C GLU A 3 -1.90 18.65 7.70
N TRP A 4 -1.88 17.93 8.79
CA TRP A 4 -1.97 16.50 8.70
C TRP A 4 -2.87 15.96 9.79
N SER A 5 -3.44 14.81 9.52
CA SER A 5 -4.31 14.13 10.47
C SER A 5 -4.11 12.63 10.37
N LEU A 6 -4.46 11.94 11.45
CA LEU A 6 -4.40 10.50 11.51
C LEU A 6 -5.83 9.96 11.52
N MET A 7 -6.06 8.89 10.77
CA MET A 7 -7.37 8.26 10.74
C MET A 7 -7.20 6.77 10.45
N ILE A 8 -8.20 6.01 10.82
CA ILE A 8 -8.23 4.58 10.53
C ILE A 8 -9.21 4.39 9.38
N GLU A 9 -8.73 3.77 8.29
CA GLU A 9 -9.54 3.50 7.12
C GLU A 9 -9.34 2.08 6.63
N ILE A 10 -10.34 1.57 5.95
CA ILE A 10 -10.19 0.33 5.19
C ILE A 10 -9.76 0.73 3.80
N VAL A 11 -8.59 0.24 3.39
CA VAL A 11 -8.00 0.57 2.09
C VAL A 11 -7.52 -0.69 1.40
N PHE A 12 -7.36 -0.59 0.08
CA PHE A 12 -6.64 -1.62 -0.65
C PHE A 12 -5.18 -1.24 -0.63
N ALA A 13 -4.35 -2.14 -0.12
CA ALA A 13 -2.92 -1.90 -0.02
C ALA A 13 -2.17 -2.74 -1.05
N LEU A 14 -1.27 -2.10 -1.77
CA LEU A 14 -0.29 -2.80 -2.59
C LEU A 14 0.88 -3.12 -1.69
N ILE A 15 1.04 -4.40 -1.39
CA ILE A 15 2.08 -4.87 -0.49
C ILE A 15 3.21 -5.47 -1.30
N LEU A 16 4.42 -5.00 -1.03
CA LEU A 16 5.62 -5.52 -1.65
C LEU A 16 6.36 -6.38 -0.65
N GLU A 17 6.58 -7.64 -1.01
CA GLU A 17 7.35 -8.57 -0.19
C GLU A 17 8.62 -8.97 -0.92
N LEU A 18 9.71 -8.98 -0.20
CA LEU A 18 11.00 -9.45 -0.70
C LEU A 18 11.46 -10.61 0.17
N ASN A 19 11.64 -11.77 -0.46
CA ASN A 19 12.06 -13.00 0.25
C ASN A 19 11.15 -13.32 1.45
N GLY A 20 9.84 -13.14 1.26
CA GLY A 20 8.87 -13.44 2.30
C GLY A 20 8.67 -12.37 3.35
N LYS A 21 9.40 -11.26 3.26
CA LYS A 21 9.24 -10.15 4.22
C LYS A 21 8.57 -8.98 3.55
N MET A 22 7.59 -8.40 4.23
CA MET A 22 6.96 -7.16 3.76
C MET A 22 7.93 -6.01 3.94
N ILE A 23 8.27 -5.34 2.85
CA ILE A 23 9.19 -4.21 2.88
C ILE A 23 8.52 -2.89 2.56
N GLU A 24 7.33 -2.93 1.96
CA GLU A 24 6.63 -1.70 1.60
C GLU A 24 5.15 -1.97 1.45
N HIS A 25 4.33 -0.99 1.78
CA HIS A 25 2.90 -1.00 1.51
C HIS A 25 2.47 0.37 1.06
N VAL A 26 1.62 0.42 0.04
CA VAL A 26 1.14 1.67 -0.54
C VAL A 26 -0.38 1.63 -0.60
N PRO A 27 -1.08 2.64 -0.07
CA PRO A 27 -2.53 2.67 -0.16
C PRO A 27 -2.99 2.97 -1.58
N LYS A 28 -4.05 2.30 -2.00
CA LYS A 28 -4.68 2.53 -3.29
C LYS A 28 -6.16 2.81 -3.08
N GLU A 29 -6.75 3.55 -4.00
CA GLU A 29 -8.14 3.96 -3.88
C GLU A 29 -9.14 2.83 -4.10
N SER A 30 -8.76 1.84 -4.88
CA SER A 30 -9.65 0.74 -5.22
C SER A 30 -8.85 -0.50 -5.55
N LEU A 31 -9.55 -1.64 -5.61
CA LEU A 31 -8.92 -2.89 -6.03
C LEU A 31 -8.38 -2.79 -7.46
N GLN A 32 -9.13 -2.13 -8.34
CA GLN A 32 -8.71 -1.97 -9.72
C GLN A 32 -7.41 -1.17 -9.82
N ALA A 33 -7.31 -0.09 -9.05
CA ALA A 33 -6.09 0.72 -9.03
C ALA A 33 -4.91 -0.08 -8.48
N CYS A 34 -5.16 -0.89 -7.45
CA CYS A 34 -4.13 -1.74 -6.88
C CYS A 34 -3.64 -2.79 -7.87
N LEU A 35 -4.56 -3.45 -8.56
CA LEU A 35 -4.20 -4.47 -9.55
C LEU A 35 -3.45 -3.88 -10.73
N LYS A 36 -3.83 -2.69 -11.16
CA LYS A 36 -3.13 -2.00 -12.24
C LYS A 36 -1.69 -1.68 -11.84
N SER A 37 -1.50 -1.14 -10.65
CA SER A 37 -0.17 -0.83 -10.14
C SER A 37 0.66 -2.09 -9.97
N LYS A 38 0.04 -3.17 -9.50
CA LYS A 38 0.70 -4.46 -9.35
C LYS A 38 1.22 -4.97 -10.70
N ARG A 39 0.38 -4.87 -11.74
CA ARG A 39 0.77 -5.32 -13.08
C ARG A 39 1.95 -4.55 -13.62
N ILE A 40 1.93 -3.21 -13.45
CA ILE A 40 3.01 -2.36 -13.91
C ILE A 40 4.31 -2.66 -13.14
N ALA A 41 4.20 -2.80 -11.82
CA ALA A 41 5.37 -3.07 -10.97
C ALA A 41 6.01 -4.42 -11.31
N LYS A 42 5.22 -5.43 -11.59
CA LYS A 42 5.74 -6.77 -11.93
C LYS A 42 6.56 -6.79 -13.20
N GLN A 43 6.36 -5.83 -14.07
CA GLN A 43 7.14 -5.73 -15.31
C GLN A 43 8.53 -5.17 -15.07
N GLN A 44 8.78 -4.59 -13.91
CA GLN A 44 10.02 -3.88 -13.63
C GLN A 44 10.92 -4.60 -12.64
N VAL A 45 10.47 -5.72 -12.09
CA VAL A 45 11.21 -6.45 -11.06
C VAL A 45 11.28 -7.93 -11.37
N ASN A 46 12.23 -8.61 -10.71
CA ASN A 46 12.36 -10.05 -10.83
C ASN A 46 11.28 -10.75 -10.02
N PRO A 47 10.34 -11.47 -10.66
CA PRO A 47 9.22 -12.09 -9.95
C PRO A 47 9.62 -13.25 -9.05
N GLU A 48 10.85 -13.74 -9.14
CA GLU A 48 11.30 -14.85 -8.29
C GLU A 48 11.54 -14.42 -6.86
N ARG A 49 11.90 -13.15 -6.65
CA ARG A 49 12.24 -12.65 -5.31
C ARG A 49 11.22 -11.69 -4.76
N VAL A 50 10.51 -11.02 -5.63
CA VAL A 50 9.60 -9.94 -5.25
C VAL A 50 8.17 -10.38 -5.52
N VAL A 51 7.33 -10.28 -4.50
CA VAL A 51 5.91 -10.60 -4.61
C VAL A 51 5.10 -9.36 -4.31
N PHE A 52 4.17 -9.05 -5.20
CA PHE A 52 3.22 -7.97 -4.99
C PHE A 52 1.87 -8.56 -4.65
N LYS A 53 1.22 -8.01 -3.65
CA LYS A 53 -0.11 -8.44 -3.22
C LYS A 53 -1.02 -7.25 -3.12
N CYS A 54 -2.27 -7.41 -3.57
CA CYS A 54 -3.32 -6.43 -3.33
C CYS A 54 -4.22 -6.99 -2.26
N LYS A 55 -4.32 -6.29 -1.14
CA LYS A 55 -5.06 -6.77 0.00
C LYS A 55 -5.91 -5.65 0.58
N LYS A 56 -7.13 -6.00 0.97
CA LYS A 56 -8.00 -5.06 1.69
C LYS A 56 -7.63 -5.13 3.15
N VAL A 57 -7.20 -4.01 3.70
CA VAL A 57 -6.73 -3.95 5.09
C VAL A 57 -7.30 -2.75 5.81
N GLU A 58 -7.39 -2.88 7.13
CA GLU A 58 -7.66 -1.75 8.00
C GLU A 58 -6.30 -1.17 8.39
N ALA A 59 -6.13 0.11 8.16
CA ALA A 59 -4.83 0.74 8.33
C ALA A 59 -4.95 2.11 8.97
N GLU A 60 -3.95 2.48 9.73
CA GLU A 60 -3.80 3.83 10.23
C GLU A 60 -3.16 4.65 9.12
N ILE A 61 -3.86 5.70 8.71
CA ILE A 61 -3.48 6.53 7.58
C ILE A 61 -3.08 7.91 8.09
N GLU A 62 -1.96 8.40 7.63
CA GLU A 62 -1.55 9.77 7.84
C GLU A 62 -1.89 10.56 6.58
N VAL A 63 -2.57 11.68 6.76
CA VAL A 63 -2.86 12.59 5.65
C VAL A 63 -2.10 13.89 5.90
N TYR A 64 -1.26 14.24 4.97
CA TYR A 64 -0.48 15.47 5.06
C TYR A 64 -0.47 16.15 3.70
N GLN A 65 -0.98 17.39 3.67
CA GLN A 65 -1.05 18.17 2.44
C GLN A 65 -1.72 17.41 1.28
N GLY A 66 -2.81 16.72 1.59
CA GLY A 66 -3.57 15.98 0.59
C GLY A 66 -2.97 14.63 0.18
N ARG A 67 -1.86 14.24 0.78
CA ARG A 67 -1.23 12.95 0.50
C ARG A 67 -1.52 11.97 1.61
N LYS A 68 -1.88 10.77 1.23
CA LYS A 68 -2.15 9.68 2.17
C LYS A 68 -1.01 8.67 2.16
N ARG A 69 -0.65 8.20 3.34
CA ARG A 69 0.26 7.07 3.43
C ARG A 69 -0.14 6.19 4.61
N ILE A 70 0.19 4.93 4.51
CA ILE A 70 -0.08 3.98 5.59
C ILE A 70 1.04 4.09 6.62
N ILE A 71 0.65 4.33 7.88
CA ILE A 71 1.60 4.31 8.99
C ILE A 71 1.77 2.87 9.47
N ARG A 72 0.64 2.15 9.60
CA ARG A 72 0.67 0.75 9.99
C ARG A 72 -0.61 0.06 9.56
N ILE A 73 -0.51 -1.24 9.40
CA ILE A 73 -1.66 -2.08 9.09
C ILE A 73 -2.17 -2.66 10.41
N ILE A 74 -3.46 -2.50 10.64
CA ILE A 74 -4.09 -2.96 11.88
C ILE A 74 -4.68 -4.36 11.71
N GLY A 75 -5.30 -4.61 10.56
CA GLY A 75 -5.90 -5.93 10.34
C GLY A 75 -6.38 -6.25 8.95
#